data_bc495658e80d7c40a474a6b432733bbc
#
_entry.id   bc495658e80d7c40a474a6b432733bbc
#
_cell.length_a   1.000
_cell.length_b   1.000
_cell.length_c   1.000
_cell.angle_alpha   90.00
_cell.angle_beta   90.00
_cell.angle_gamma   90.00
#
_symmetry.space_group_name_H-M   'P 1'
#
loop_
_entity.id
_entity.type
_entity.pdbx_description
1 polymer ?
#
loop_
_entity_poly.entity_id
_entity_poly.type
_entity_poly.pdbx_seq_one_letter_code
_entity_poly.pdbx_strand_id
1 'polypeptide(L)'
;ARQALPATLSGGMRQRVALARTLMEARPVILMDEPFSALDALTRLKLQSLAVELLRGMTVLLVTHDPLEALRLGHRIHVMHGRPATIGPALEPPGRAPRSPADPALAGMHAELLRRLEGPVTCAAT
;
A
#
# COMPACT_ATOMS: atom_id res chain seq x y z
N ALA A 1 -7.20 -5.22 25.89
CA ALA A 1 -6.06 -4.75 25.07
C ALA A 1 -5.56 -3.34 25.44
N ARG A 2 -6.35 -2.52 26.14
CA ARG A 2 -5.95 -1.14 26.52
C ARG A 2 -4.74 -1.06 27.45
N GLN A 3 -4.42 -2.14 28.17
CA GLN A 3 -3.32 -2.21 29.15
C GLN A 3 -2.18 -3.14 28.70
N ALA A 4 -2.23 -3.69 27.49
CA ALA A 4 -1.18 -4.55 26.99
C ALA A 4 0.08 -3.75 26.63
N LEU A 5 1.26 -4.23 27.06
CA LEU A 5 2.55 -3.65 26.68
C LEU A 5 2.86 -3.98 25.21
N PRO A 6 3.60 -3.10 24.49
CA PRO A 6 3.95 -3.33 23.08
C PRO A 6 4.58 -4.69 22.81
N ALA A 7 5.40 -5.21 23.72
CA ALA A 7 6.07 -6.51 23.58
C ALA A 7 5.12 -7.71 23.62
N THR A 8 3.90 -7.56 24.15
CA THR A 8 2.90 -8.65 24.29
C THR A 8 1.88 -8.64 23.14
N LEU A 9 1.93 -7.67 22.24
CA LEU A 9 1.01 -7.56 21.12
C LEU A 9 1.41 -8.48 19.96
N SER A 10 0.41 -9.04 19.27
CA SER A 10 0.64 -9.72 17.98
C SER A 10 1.17 -8.74 16.92
N GLY A 11 1.76 -9.25 15.82
CA GLY A 11 2.21 -8.42 14.71
C GLY A 11 1.10 -7.53 14.15
N GLY A 12 -0.11 -8.07 13.98
CA GLY A 12 -1.27 -7.31 13.52
C GLY A 12 -1.72 -6.22 14.51
N MET A 13 -1.69 -6.52 15.80
CA MET A 13 -2.00 -5.53 16.84
C MET A 13 -0.97 -4.40 16.86
N ARG A 14 0.32 -4.71 16.70
CA ARG A 14 1.38 -3.71 16.58
C ARG A 14 1.16 -2.79 15.38
N GLN A 15 0.78 -3.33 14.23
CA GLN A 15 0.48 -2.53 13.04
C GLN A 15 -0.72 -1.60 13.27
N ARG A 16 -1.78 -2.07 13.90
CA ARG A 16 -2.94 -1.22 14.26
C ARG A 16 -2.57 -0.08 15.19
N VAL A 17 -1.75 -0.36 16.19
CA VAL A 17 -1.27 0.67 17.13
C VAL A 17 -0.39 1.69 16.42
N ALA A 18 0.52 1.25 15.54
CA ALA A 18 1.37 2.14 14.75
C ALA A 18 0.52 3.04 13.83
N LEU A 19 -0.48 2.49 13.16
CA LEU A 19 -1.41 3.26 12.33
C LEU A 19 -2.18 4.30 13.16
N ALA A 20 -2.70 3.92 14.31
CA ALA A 20 -3.39 4.83 15.20
C ALA A 20 -2.49 5.98 15.68
N ARG A 21 -1.25 5.70 16.04
CA ARG A 21 -0.25 6.73 16.40
C ARG A 21 -0.05 7.73 15.25
N THR A 22 0.17 7.22 14.05
CA THR A 22 0.37 8.05 12.85
C THR A 22 -0.81 8.98 12.61
N LEU A 23 -2.03 8.48 12.78
CA LEU A 23 -3.26 9.27 12.64
C LEU A 23 -3.39 10.37 13.71
N MET A 24 -2.91 10.11 14.92
CA MET A 24 -2.97 11.08 16.03
C MET A 24 -1.95 12.21 15.91
N GLU A 25 -0.91 12.05 15.12
CA GLU A 25 0.15 13.07 14.99
C GLU A 25 -0.24 14.26 14.10
N ALA A 26 -1.36 14.24 13.42
CA ALA A 26 -1.90 15.32 12.58
C ALA A 26 -0.86 15.97 11.64
N ARG A 27 -0.05 15.16 10.98
CA ARG A 27 0.99 15.62 10.05
C ARG A 27 0.40 15.82 8.65
N PRO A 28 0.85 16.85 7.89
CA PRO A 28 0.38 17.08 6.51
C PRO A 28 0.85 16.00 5.53
N VAL A 29 1.98 15.35 5.82
CA VAL A 29 2.53 14.25 5.03
C VAL A 29 2.78 13.06 5.94
N ILE A 30 2.26 11.91 5.54
CA ILE A 30 2.36 10.65 6.29
C ILE A 30 3.14 9.64 5.45
N LEU A 31 4.14 9.01 6.08
CA LEU A 31 4.89 7.91 5.50
C LEU A 31 4.44 6.60 6.15
N MET A 32 4.05 5.64 5.31
CA MET A 32 3.60 4.32 5.75
C MET A 32 4.41 3.25 5.01
N ASP A 33 5.17 2.47 5.74
CA ASP A 33 5.99 1.39 5.21
C ASP A 33 5.38 0.04 5.60
N GLU A 34 4.83 -0.67 4.62
CA GLU A 34 4.18 -1.97 4.78
C GLU A 34 3.16 -2.03 5.94
N PRO A 35 2.24 -1.05 6.06
CA PRO A 35 1.43 -0.90 7.27
C PRO A 35 0.40 -2.02 7.49
N PHE A 36 0.08 -2.80 6.45
CA PHE A 36 -0.95 -3.84 6.50
C PHE A 36 -0.39 -5.26 6.32
N SER A 37 0.93 -5.42 6.25
CA SER A 37 1.56 -6.69 5.86
C SER A 37 1.34 -7.84 6.86
N ALA A 38 1.22 -7.55 8.17
CA ALA A 38 1.05 -8.56 9.21
C ALA A 38 -0.43 -8.93 9.51
N LEU A 39 -1.37 -8.48 8.65
CA LEU A 39 -2.80 -8.70 8.85
C LEU A 39 -3.32 -9.86 7.98
N ASP A 40 -4.32 -10.58 8.49
CA ASP A 40 -5.11 -11.49 7.67
C ASP A 40 -5.90 -10.73 6.58
N ALA A 41 -6.33 -11.43 5.54
CA ALA A 41 -6.94 -10.81 4.36
C ALA A 41 -8.17 -9.94 4.69
N LEU A 42 -9.08 -10.45 5.50
CA LEU A 42 -10.31 -9.72 5.84
C LEU A 42 -10.04 -8.49 6.72
N THR A 43 -9.21 -8.65 7.74
CA THR A 43 -8.80 -7.54 8.61
C THR A 43 -8.05 -6.47 7.84
N ARG A 44 -7.19 -6.89 6.90
CA ARG A 44 -6.46 -5.99 6.01
C ARG A 44 -7.41 -5.11 5.21
N LEU A 45 -8.40 -5.70 4.53
CA LEU A 45 -9.38 -4.95 3.74
C LEU A 45 -10.16 -3.94 4.58
N LYS A 46 -10.59 -4.33 5.78
CA LYS A 46 -11.32 -3.44 6.70
C LYS A 46 -10.45 -2.28 7.15
N LEU A 47 -9.21 -2.56 7.52
CA LEU A 47 -8.29 -1.53 8.02
C LEU A 47 -7.83 -0.59 6.91
N GLN A 48 -7.64 -1.09 5.71
CA GLN A 48 -7.35 -0.27 4.53
C GLN A 48 -8.51 0.71 4.24
N SER A 49 -9.75 0.24 4.28
CA SER A 49 -10.92 1.11 4.09
C SER A 49 -11.01 2.20 5.16
N LEU A 50 -10.79 1.83 6.41
CA LEU A 50 -10.77 2.79 7.52
C LEU A 50 -9.65 3.81 7.37
N ALA A 51 -8.45 3.37 7.00
CA ALA A 51 -7.30 4.25 6.79
C ALA A 51 -7.57 5.29 5.69
N VAL A 52 -8.15 4.87 4.56
CA VAL A 52 -8.52 5.81 3.48
C VAL A 52 -9.51 6.87 3.96
N GLU A 53 -10.49 6.48 4.77
CA GLU A 53 -11.45 7.43 5.34
C GLU A 53 -10.79 8.44 6.27
N LEU A 54 -9.97 7.96 7.19
CA LEU A 54 -9.31 8.79 8.21
C LEU A 54 -8.21 9.67 7.63
N LEU A 55 -7.55 9.23 6.56
CA LEU A 55 -6.45 9.95 5.91
C LEU A 55 -6.92 10.86 4.76
N ARG A 56 -8.21 10.99 4.57
CA ARG A 56 -8.79 11.83 3.52
C ARG A 56 -8.33 13.28 3.68
N GLY A 57 -7.84 13.89 2.60
CA GLY A 57 -7.29 15.24 2.62
C GLY A 57 -5.82 15.34 3.04
N MET A 58 -5.20 14.24 3.43
CA MET A 58 -3.77 14.17 3.77
C MET A 58 -2.96 13.62 2.60
N THR A 59 -1.69 14.03 2.51
CA THR A 59 -0.74 13.43 1.58
C THR A 59 -0.10 12.21 2.23
N VAL A 60 -0.26 11.04 1.61
CA VAL A 60 0.27 9.78 2.12
C VAL A 60 1.23 9.19 1.11
N LEU A 61 2.42 8.86 1.55
CA LEU A 61 3.35 8.01 0.83
C LEU A 61 3.29 6.60 1.42
N LEU A 62 2.70 5.70 0.68
CA LEU A 62 2.55 4.29 1.05
C LEU A 62 3.60 3.46 0.31
N VAL A 63 4.42 2.72 1.06
CA VAL A 63 5.34 1.72 0.52
C VAL A 63 4.75 0.34 0.75
N THR A 64 4.59 -0.42 -0.32
CA THR A 64 4.08 -1.79 -0.28
C THR A 64 4.72 -2.64 -1.37
N HIS A 65 4.81 -3.95 -1.14
CA HIS A 65 5.20 -4.92 -2.17
C HIS A 65 4.00 -5.64 -2.79
N ASP A 66 2.77 -5.31 -2.35
CA ASP A 66 1.54 -5.91 -2.86
C ASP A 66 0.91 -5.02 -3.95
N PRO A 67 0.93 -5.46 -5.23
CA PRO A 67 0.34 -4.70 -6.32
C PRO A 67 -1.16 -4.44 -6.15
N LEU A 68 -1.89 -5.39 -5.57
CA LEU A 68 -3.34 -5.23 -5.34
C LEU A 68 -3.63 -4.17 -4.29
N GLU A 69 -2.82 -4.11 -3.23
CA GLU A 69 -2.90 -3.03 -2.23
C GLU A 69 -2.64 -1.67 -2.86
N ALA A 70 -1.59 -1.56 -3.67
CA ALA A 70 -1.28 -0.33 -4.39
C ALA A 70 -2.44 0.13 -5.28
N LEU A 71 -3.04 -0.78 -6.04
CA LEU A 71 -4.19 -0.50 -6.91
C LEU A 71 -5.44 -0.11 -6.13
N ARG A 72 -5.66 -0.74 -4.99
CA ARG A 72 -6.81 -0.47 -4.14
C ARG A 72 -6.76 0.92 -3.50
N LEU A 73 -5.58 1.33 -3.04
CA LEU A 73 -5.40 2.52 -2.19
C LEU A 73 -4.79 3.71 -2.93
N GLY A 74 -3.88 3.48 -3.86
CA GLY A 74 -3.07 4.52 -4.48
C GLY A 74 -3.87 5.38 -5.48
N HIS A 75 -3.66 6.69 -5.43
CA HIS A 75 -4.06 7.60 -6.49
C HIS A 75 -3.02 7.63 -7.62
N ARG A 76 -1.76 7.56 -7.24
CA ARG A 76 -0.62 7.48 -8.14
C ARG A 76 0.32 6.39 -7.66
N ILE A 77 0.67 5.46 -8.52
CA ILE A 77 1.50 4.31 -8.20
C ILE A 77 2.80 4.43 -8.99
N HIS A 78 3.91 4.33 -8.28
CA HIS A 78 5.23 4.30 -8.88
C HIS A 78 5.91 2.98 -8.54
N VAL A 79 6.47 2.33 -9.54
CA VAL A 79 7.28 1.13 -9.34
C VAL A 79 8.74 1.53 -9.22
N MET A 80 9.39 1.05 -8.17
CA MET A 80 10.83 1.18 -7.99
C MET A 80 11.52 -0.06 -8.55
N HIS A 81 12.52 0.12 -9.37
CA HIS A 81 13.27 -0.98 -9.98
C HIS A 81 14.73 -0.60 -10.24
N GLY A 82 15.56 -1.61 -10.47
CA GLY A 82 16.96 -1.42 -10.81
C GLY A 82 17.92 -1.32 -9.62
N ARG A 83 19.22 -1.30 -9.94
CA ARG A 83 20.30 -1.10 -8.97
C ARG A 83 21.36 -0.19 -9.61
N PRO A 84 21.45 1.06 -9.19
CA PRO A 84 20.64 1.74 -8.15
C PRO A 84 19.17 1.85 -8.53
N ALA A 85 18.30 1.90 -7.52
CA ALA A 85 16.87 1.96 -7.71
C ALA A 85 16.43 3.28 -8.36
N THR A 86 15.53 3.19 -9.32
CA THR A 86 14.90 4.33 -9.98
C THR A 86 13.38 4.25 -9.84
N ILE A 87 12.72 5.40 -9.86
CA ILE A 87 11.27 5.50 -9.80
C ILE A 87 10.72 5.58 -11.22
N GLY A 88 9.86 4.64 -11.58
CA GLY A 88 9.18 4.61 -12.87
C GLY A 88 8.06 5.64 -13.00
N PRO A 89 7.48 5.78 -14.19
CA PRO A 89 6.36 6.69 -14.43
C PRO A 89 5.13 6.27 -13.62
N ALA A 90 4.31 7.27 -13.26
CA ALA A 90 3.10 7.05 -12.49
C ALA A 90 2.08 6.20 -13.27
N LEU A 91 1.41 5.31 -12.55
CA LEU A 91 0.19 4.63 -12.97
C LEU A 91 -0.96 5.19 -12.13
N GLU A 92 -2.05 5.61 -12.76
CA GLU A 92 -3.18 6.24 -12.08
C GLU A 92 -4.43 5.38 -12.23
N PRO A 93 -4.81 4.59 -11.19
CA PRO A 93 -6.00 3.77 -11.25
C PRO A 93 -7.28 4.61 -11.31
N PRO A 94 -8.28 4.20 -12.12
CA PRO A 94 -9.55 4.92 -12.20
C PRO A 94 -10.36 4.81 -10.90
N GLY A 95 -11.29 5.73 -10.71
CA GLY A 95 -12.22 5.74 -9.58
C GLY A 95 -11.56 6.19 -8.27
N ARG A 96 -12.32 6.07 -7.18
CA ARG A 96 -11.92 6.51 -5.84
C ARG A 96 -11.40 5.35 -4.99
N ALA A 97 -10.35 5.63 -4.21
CA ALA A 97 -9.92 4.70 -3.17
C ALA A 97 -10.93 4.68 -1.99
N PRO A 98 -11.10 3.56 -1.27
CA PRO A 98 -10.57 2.25 -1.58
C PRO A 98 -11.34 1.56 -2.70
N ARG A 99 -10.65 1.06 -3.70
CA ARG A 99 -11.29 0.34 -4.82
C ARG A 99 -11.59 -1.10 -4.42
N SER A 100 -12.64 -1.67 -5.00
CA SER A 100 -12.94 -3.08 -4.79
C SER A 100 -11.85 -3.96 -5.42
N PRO A 101 -11.34 -4.98 -4.69
CA PRO A 101 -10.41 -5.94 -5.29
C PRO A 101 -10.97 -6.70 -6.49
N ALA A 102 -12.31 -6.77 -6.58
CA ALA A 102 -13.01 -7.45 -7.67
C ALA A 102 -13.34 -6.53 -8.85
N ASP A 103 -12.91 -5.27 -8.83
CA ASP A 103 -13.17 -4.32 -9.91
C ASP A 103 -12.47 -4.76 -11.20
N PRO A 104 -13.24 -5.08 -12.28
CA PRO A 104 -12.64 -5.52 -13.54
C PRO A 104 -11.73 -4.47 -14.18
N ALA A 105 -11.94 -3.18 -13.89
CA ALA A 105 -11.10 -2.11 -14.41
C ALA A 105 -9.65 -2.18 -13.89
N LEU A 106 -9.41 -2.84 -12.76
CA LEU A 106 -8.08 -3.01 -12.18
C LEU A 106 -7.29 -4.18 -12.77
N ALA A 107 -7.93 -5.12 -13.44
CA ALA A 107 -7.27 -6.32 -13.94
C ALA A 107 -6.14 -6.02 -14.95
N GLY A 108 -6.37 -5.13 -15.89
CA GLY A 108 -5.36 -4.69 -16.86
C GLY A 108 -4.21 -3.94 -16.22
N MET A 109 -4.51 -3.11 -15.22
CA MET A 109 -3.50 -2.36 -14.47
C MET A 109 -2.67 -3.27 -13.56
N HIS A 110 -3.27 -4.31 -13.02
CA HIS A 110 -2.55 -5.32 -12.25
C HIS A 110 -1.50 -6.04 -13.11
N ALA A 111 -1.89 -6.46 -14.31
CA ALA A 111 -0.96 -7.07 -15.27
C ALA A 111 0.18 -6.11 -15.65
N GLU A 112 -0.12 -4.83 -15.84
CA GLU A 112 0.87 -3.79 -16.11
C GLU A 112 1.85 -3.60 -14.93
N LEU A 113 1.35 -3.56 -13.70
CA LEU A 113 2.19 -3.45 -12.52
C LEU A 113 3.13 -4.65 -12.38
N LEU A 114 2.62 -5.87 -12.60
CA LEU A 114 3.46 -7.07 -12.57
C LEU A 114 4.59 -7.01 -13.61
N ARG A 115 4.28 -6.59 -14.83
CA ARG A 115 5.30 -6.40 -15.88
C ARG A 115 6.37 -5.38 -15.47
N ARG A 116 5.97 -4.27 -14.85
CA ARG A 116 6.91 -3.24 -14.36
C ARG A 116 7.78 -3.75 -13.21
N LEU A 117 7.24 -4.60 -12.34
CA LEU A 117 7.97 -5.20 -11.24
C LEU A 117 9.00 -6.23 -11.70
N GLU A 118 8.69 -6.98 -12.75
CA GLU A 118 9.63 -7.92 -13.36
C GLU A 118 10.84 -7.21 -14.02
N GLY A 119 10.68 -5.91 -14.31
CA GLY A 119 11.68 -5.11 -14.98
C GLY A 119 11.75 -5.38 -16.49
N PRO A 120 12.60 -4.65 -17.23
CA PRO A 120 12.82 -4.96 -18.63
C PRO A 120 13.40 -6.38 -18.74
N VAL A 121 12.74 -7.21 -19.54
CA VAL A 121 13.29 -8.50 -19.94
C VAL A 121 14.62 -8.21 -20.63
N THR A 122 15.72 -8.29 -19.92
CA THR A 122 17.02 -8.36 -20.54
C THR A 122 17.03 -9.69 -21.28
N CYS A 123 16.69 -9.68 -22.56
CA CYS A 123 17.16 -10.72 -23.42
C CYS A 123 18.68 -10.76 -23.25
N ALA A 124 19.15 -11.75 -22.50
CA ALA A 124 20.55 -12.08 -22.52
C ALA A 124 20.85 -12.46 -23.98
N ALA A 125 21.38 -11.51 -24.71
CA ALA A 125 21.96 -11.81 -26.01
C ALA A 125 23.15 -12.72 -25.74
N THR A 126 23.00 -13.96 -26.09
CA THR A 126 24.11 -14.90 -26.22
C THR A 126 25.00 -14.45 -27.33
#